data_7ac343ce8e6fa634ce8813b8b621cfa6
#
_entry.id   7ac343ce8e6fa634ce8813b8b621cfa6
#
_cell.length_a   1.000
_cell.length_b   1.000
_cell.length_c   1.000
_cell.angle_alpha   90.00
_cell.angle_beta   90.00
_cell.angle_gamma   90.00
#
_symmetry.space_group_name_H-M   'P 1'
#
loop_
_entity.id
_entity.type
_entity.pdbx_description
1 polymer ?
#
loop_
_entity_poly.entity_id
_entity_poly.type
_entity_poly.pdbx_seq_one_letter_code
_entity_poly.pdbx_strand_id
1 'polypeptide(L)'
;MTDLIAISGVRHAYRTKAGPLPVLDGLELSVPEGRFCAVVGPSGCGKSTLTRLIAGLMKPDQGEVRLEGRRVTSPRRTVGMAFQNPVLLEWRSILDNVILPLEIVAPRMPRAERVARAEELLDMVGLAGFEGKRPSELSGGMRQRASLCRALVHRPSVLIMDEPFGALDNFTREDLWQTMRDLRARERFTCVLITHDLRESVFLGDQVVVLSGRPARTQYVLDVDLPEDRTIDILYDRRAGDMLHLLRDQIRIAQGRDDPPAHTGSDLLPGSAAQGLTTPGAARDAGGPGGAPDGPARKTAPDGATRGAAR
;
A
#
# COMPACT_ATOMS: atom_id res chain seq x y z
N MET A 1 6.79 21.32 6.99
CA MET A 1 6.07 20.82 5.81
C MET A 1 4.66 20.49 6.25
N THR A 2 3.65 20.86 5.50
CA THR A 2 2.24 20.56 5.85
C THR A 2 1.91 19.16 5.34
N ASP A 3 1.28 18.33 6.17
CA ASP A 3 0.83 17.02 5.77
C ASP A 3 -0.31 17.13 4.76
N LEU A 4 -0.14 16.56 3.57
CA LEU A 4 -1.20 16.49 2.57
C LEU A 4 -2.23 15.42 2.94
N ILE A 5 -1.73 14.30 3.50
CA ILE A 5 -2.56 13.20 4.01
C ILE A 5 -2.25 13.06 5.51
N ALA A 6 -3.26 13.17 6.34
CA ALA A 6 -3.17 12.92 7.78
C ALA A 6 -4.26 11.94 8.22
N ILE A 7 -3.85 10.90 8.92
CA ILE A 7 -4.72 9.87 9.50
C ILE A 7 -4.45 9.84 10.99
N SER A 8 -5.50 10.07 11.78
CA SER A 8 -5.36 10.18 13.24
C SER A 8 -6.35 9.30 13.96
N GLY A 9 -5.81 8.37 14.76
CA GLY A 9 -6.57 7.47 15.64
C GLY A 9 -7.60 6.60 14.92
N VAL A 10 -7.36 6.25 13.65
CA VAL A 10 -8.37 5.57 12.83
C VAL A 10 -8.59 4.15 13.31
N ARG A 11 -9.86 3.83 13.62
CA ARG A 11 -10.38 2.49 13.88
C ARG A 11 -11.43 2.12 12.87
N HIS A 12 -11.40 0.85 12.44
CA HIS A 12 -12.40 0.31 11.54
C HIS A 12 -12.57 -1.20 11.71
N ALA A 13 -13.85 -1.65 11.75
CA ALA A 13 -14.22 -3.05 11.80
C ALA A 13 -15.27 -3.38 10.75
N TYR A 14 -15.11 -4.51 10.06
CA TYR A 14 -16.15 -5.02 9.17
C TYR A 14 -17.21 -5.77 9.98
N ARG A 15 -18.46 -5.58 9.61
CA ARG A 15 -19.58 -6.37 10.15
C ARG A 15 -19.62 -7.71 9.44
N THR A 16 -19.43 -8.80 10.18
CA THR A 16 -19.53 -10.17 9.64
C THR A 16 -20.66 -10.93 10.34
N LYS A 17 -21.05 -12.08 9.79
CA LYS A 17 -22.03 -12.97 10.42
C LYS A 17 -21.56 -13.49 11.79
N ALA A 18 -20.25 -13.58 12.01
CA ALA A 18 -19.63 -14.02 13.27
C ALA A 18 -19.39 -12.87 14.26
N GLY A 19 -19.82 -11.64 13.94
CA GLY A 19 -19.60 -10.44 14.75
C GLY A 19 -18.66 -9.43 14.07
N PRO A 20 -18.29 -8.34 14.77
CA PRO A 20 -17.38 -7.34 14.24
C PRO A 20 -15.96 -7.93 14.09
N LEU A 21 -15.36 -7.65 12.94
CA LEU A 21 -13.98 -8.03 12.60
C LEU A 21 -13.12 -6.77 12.59
N PRO A 22 -12.36 -6.49 13.68
CA PRO A 22 -11.45 -5.34 13.71
C PRO A 22 -10.36 -5.49 12.67
N VAL A 23 -10.13 -4.43 11.89
CA VAL A 23 -9.11 -4.40 10.84
C VAL A 23 -8.07 -3.32 11.10
N LEU A 24 -8.50 -2.14 11.57
CA LEU A 24 -7.62 -1.05 11.97
C LEU A 24 -7.95 -0.67 13.42
N ASP A 25 -6.91 -0.38 14.21
CA ASP A 25 -7.05 0.00 15.62
C ASP A 25 -6.07 1.10 16.02
N GLY A 26 -6.51 2.35 15.96
CA GLY A 26 -5.69 3.50 16.30
C GLY A 26 -4.57 3.75 15.30
N LEU A 27 -4.87 3.62 13.99
CA LEU A 27 -3.88 3.86 12.93
C LEU A 27 -3.52 5.34 12.85
N GLU A 28 -2.22 5.62 12.82
CA GLU A 28 -1.63 6.94 12.59
C GLU A 28 -0.80 6.91 11.32
N LEU A 29 -0.98 7.90 10.43
CA LEU A 29 -0.17 8.05 9.21
C LEU A 29 -0.14 9.52 8.80
N SER A 30 1.05 10.02 8.51
CA SER A 30 1.28 11.35 7.96
C SER A 30 2.09 11.25 6.68
N VAL A 31 1.60 11.88 5.61
CA VAL A 31 2.30 11.96 4.33
C VAL A 31 2.40 13.43 3.91
N PRO A 32 3.59 14.03 3.94
CA PRO A 32 3.82 15.38 3.46
C PRO A 32 3.53 15.52 1.96
N GLU A 33 3.22 16.74 1.53
CA GLU A 33 3.01 17.07 0.12
C GLU A 33 4.24 16.71 -0.72
N GLY A 34 4.01 16.14 -1.91
CA GLY A 34 5.05 15.71 -2.84
C GLY A 34 5.79 14.43 -2.46
N ARG A 35 5.54 13.84 -1.30
CA ARG A 35 6.20 12.60 -0.86
C ARG A 35 5.54 11.36 -1.45
N PHE A 36 6.35 10.35 -1.67
CA PHE A 36 5.92 9.00 -2.06
C PHE A 36 5.99 8.08 -0.84
N CYS A 37 4.85 7.78 -0.25
CA CYS A 37 4.73 6.90 0.90
C CYS A 37 4.37 5.49 0.46
N ALA A 38 5.26 4.53 0.68
CA ALA A 38 4.96 3.12 0.51
C ALA A 38 4.45 2.52 1.82
N VAL A 39 3.36 1.77 1.77
CA VAL A 39 2.77 1.07 2.92
C VAL A 39 2.89 -0.42 2.71
N VAL A 40 3.62 -1.08 3.60
CA VAL A 40 3.86 -2.52 3.57
C VAL A 40 3.31 -3.18 4.83
N GLY A 41 3.16 -4.49 4.83
CA GLY A 41 2.69 -5.23 6.00
C GLY A 41 2.13 -6.60 5.64
N PRO A 42 1.78 -7.43 6.62
CA PRO A 42 1.25 -8.78 6.42
C PRO A 42 0.03 -8.82 5.51
N SER A 43 -0.18 -9.95 4.82
CA SER A 43 -1.39 -10.15 4.04
C SER A 43 -2.63 -10.09 4.93
N GLY A 44 -3.68 -9.38 4.46
CA GLY A 44 -4.94 -9.25 5.19
C GLY A 44 -4.89 -8.35 6.44
N CYS A 45 -3.81 -7.60 6.69
CA CYS A 45 -3.73 -6.69 7.84
C CYS A 45 -4.63 -5.46 7.73
N GLY A 46 -5.05 -5.06 6.51
CA GLY A 46 -5.94 -3.90 6.32
C GLY A 46 -5.44 -2.86 5.32
N LYS A 47 -4.40 -3.14 4.55
CA LYS A 47 -3.82 -2.20 3.56
C LYS A 47 -4.86 -1.67 2.57
N SER A 48 -5.65 -2.54 1.94
CA SER A 48 -6.71 -2.10 1.01
C SER A 48 -7.91 -1.42 1.73
N THR A 49 -8.07 -1.62 3.04
CA THR A 49 -9.03 -0.83 3.84
C THR A 49 -8.51 0.60 4.00
N LEU A 50 -7.21 0.75 4.26
CA LEU A 50 -6.55 2.05 4.35
C LEU A 50 -6.70 2.85 3.04
N THR A 51 -6.45 2.23 1.87
CA THR A 51 -6.64 2.92 0.58
C THR A 51 -8.07 3.41 0.37
N ARG A 52 -9.06 2.59 0.72
CA ARG A 52 -10.48 2.97 0.61
C ARG A 52 -10.87 4.12 1.54
N LEU A 53 -10.28 4.18 2.74
CA LEU A 53 -10.49 5.28 3.68
C LEU A 53 -9.86 6.58 3.17
N ILE A 54 -8.62 6.54 2.65
CA ILE A 54 -7.96 7.70 2.06
C ILE A 54 -8.72 8.19 0.82
N ALA A 55 -9.17 7.27 -0.03
CA ALA A 55 -9.96 7.61 -1.23
C ALA A 55 -11.37 8.13 -0.92
N GLY A 56 -11.83 8.05 0.33
CA GLY A 56 -13.19 8.44 0.72
C GLY A 56 -14.29 7.48 0.26
N LEU A 57 -13.90 6.27 -0.15
CA LEU A 57 -14.82 5.18 -0.53
C LEU A 57 -15.41 4.48 0.71
N MET A 58 -14.81 4.72 1.86
CA MET A 58 -15.22 4.17 3.16
C MET A 58 -15.02 5.23 4.24
N LYS A 59 -15.79 5.16 5.31
CA LYS A 59 -15.64 6.03 6.48
C LYS A 59 -15.06 5.21 7.64
N PRO A 60 -14.14 5.78 8.44
CA PRO A 60 -13.69 5.14 9.66
C PRO A 60 -14.79 5.10 10.70
N ASP A 61 -14.78 4.09 11.60
CA ASP A 61 -15.71 4.02 12.73
C ASP A 61 -15.31 5.03 13.82
N GLN A 62 -13.99 5.25 14.01
CA GLN A 62 -13.42 6.25 14.91
C GLN A 62 -12.20 6.89 14.29
N GLY A 63 -11.79 8.05 14.81
CA GLY A 63 -10.69 8.83 14.26
C GLY A 63 -11.10 9.58 13.00
N GLU A 64 -10.11 10.05 12.27
CA GLU A 64 -10.33 10.79 11.04
C GLU A 64 -9.23 10.63 10.00
N VAL A 65 -9.62 10.81 8.74
CA VAL A 65 -8.70 10.96 7.60
C VAL A 65 -8.85 12.37 7.06
N ARG A 66 -7.75 13.07 6.87
CA ARG A 66 -7.71 14.39 6.25
C ARG A 66 -6.88 14.36 4.97
N LEU A 67 -7.36 15.03 3.95
CA LEU A 67 -6.63 15.35 2.73
C LEU A 67 -6.62 16.88 2.55
N GLU A 68 -5.46 17.46 2.32
CA GLU A 68 -5.33 18.92 2.15
C GLU A 68 -5.94 19.67 3.35
N GLY A 69 -5.71 19.17 4.58
CA GLY A 69 -6.26 19.74 5.82
C GLY A 69 -7.78 19.51 6.03
N ARG A 70 -8.49 18.96 5.06
CA ARG A 70 -9.96 18.77 5.11
C ARG A 70 -10.31 17.31 5.37
N ARG A 71 -11.24 17.06 6.29
CA ARG A 71 -11.74 15.72 6.59
C ARG A 71 -12.32 15.04 5.34
N VAL A 72 -11.97 13.80 5.13
CA VAL A 72 -12.48 12.96 4.02
C VAL A 72 -13.79 12.32 4.44
N THR A 73 -14.88 12.68 3.77
CA THR A 73 -16.23 12.14 4.02
C THR A 73 -16.83 11.47 2.78
N SER A 74 -16.24 11.71 1.62
CA SER A 74 -16.63 11.17 0.30
C SER A 74 -15.45 11.26 -0.67
N PRO A 75 -15.49 10.55 -1.81
CA PRO A 75 -14.46 10.64 -2.84
C PRO A 75 -14.22 12.08 -3.32
N ARG A 76 -12.95 12.41 -3.56
CA ARG A 76 -12.55 13.75 -4.01
C ARG A 76 -11.99 13.71 -5.42
N ARG A 77 -12.22 14.78 -6.18
CA ARG A 77 -11.71 14.95 -7.55
C ARG A 77 -10.19 15.10 -7.61
N THR A 78 -9.55 15.44 -6.47
CA THR A 78 -8.10 15.57 -6.33
C THR A 78 -7.38 14.24 -6.07
N VAL A 79 -8.11 13.12 -6.06
CA VAL A 79 -7.56 11.78 -5.82
C VAL A 79 -7.63 10.97 -7.10
N GLY A 80 -6.46 10.50 -7.55
CA GLY A 80 -6.31 9.45 -8.56
C GLY A 80 -6.17 8.09 -7.91
N MET A 81 -6.68 7.04 -8.53
CA MET A 81 -6.57 5.69 -8.00
C MET A 81 -6.22 4.68 -9.09
N ALA A 82 -5.14 3.91 -8.85
CA ALA A 82 -4.76 2.77 -9.68
C ALA A 82 -4.89 1.49 -8.86
N PHE A 83 -5.54 0.48 -9.44
CA PHE A 83 -5.83 -0.79 -8.80
C PHE A 83 -4.86 -1.88 -9.26
N GLN A 84 -4.74 -2.95 -8.50
CA GLN A 84 -3.98 -4.14 -8.84
C GLN A 84 -4.37 -4.71 -10.22
N ASN A 85 -5.66 -4.84 -10.47
CA ASN A 85 -6.16 -5.16 -11.79
C ASN A 85 -6.51 -3.85 -12.52
N PRO A 86 -5.95 -3.59 -13.71
CA PRO A 86 -6.34 -2.43 -14.49
C PRO A 86 -7.81 -2.55 -14.89
N VAL A 87 -8.68 -1.81 -14.20
CA VAL A 87 -10.14 -1.84 -14.44
C VAL A 87 -10.44 -0.93 -15.65
N LEU A 88 -9.92 -1.27 -16.83
CA LEU A 88 -10.23 -0.58 -18.08
C LEU A 88 -11.60 -1.04 -18.61
N LEU A 89 -12.32 -0.12 -19.25
CA LEU A 89 -13.60 -0.41 -19.88
C LEU A 89 -13.33 -1.09 -21.23
N GLU A 90 -13.66 -2.37 -21.34
CA GLU A 90 -13.36 -3.20 -22.51
C GLU A 90 -14.01 -2.71 -23.83
N TRP A 91 -15.11 -1.98 -23.72
CA TRP A 91 -15.83 -1.39 -24.87
C TRP A 91 -15.34 -0.02 -25.30
N ARG A 92 -14.38 0.59 -24.58
CA ARG A 92 -13.73 1.85 -24.92
C ARG A 92 -12.31 1.62 -25.46
N SER A 93 -11.83 2.54 -26.30
CA SER A 93 -10.43 2.59 -26.69
C SER A 93 -9.54 2.92 -25.47
N ILE A 94 -8.24 2.74 -25.60
CA ILE A 94 -7.27 3.14 -24.58
C ILE A 94 -7.35 4.64 -24.34
N LEU A 95 -7.40 5.45 -25.39
CA LEU A 95 -7.57 6.89 -25.26
C LEU A 95 -8.85 7.26 -24.51
N ASP A 96 -9.99 6.65 -24.88
CA ASP A 96 -11.26 6.94 -24.24
C ASP A 96 -11.31 6.44 -22.77
N ASN A 97 -10.54 5.40 -22.43
CA ASN A 97 -10.34 4.99 -21.05
C ASN A 97 -9.53 6.03 -20.26
N VAL A 98 -8.45 6.55 -20.85
CA VAL A 98 -7.57 7.51 -20.18
C VAL A 98 -8.29 8.86 -20.00
N ILE A 99 -9.06 9.35 -20.96
CA ILE A 99 -9.78 10.64 -20.84
C ILE A 99 -11.01 10.57 -19.92
N LEU A 100 -11.51 9.38 -19.58
CA LEU A 100 -12.74 9.20 -18.80
C LEU A 100 -12.80 10.04 -17.49
N PRO A 101 -11.75 10.13 -16.68
CA PRO A 101 -11.78 10.98 -15.48
C PRO A 101 -12.02 12.46 -15.83
N LEU A 102 -11.45 12.96 -16.94
CA LEU A 102 -11.66 14.35 -17.37
C LEU A 102 -13.11 14.61 -17.81
N GLU A 103 -13.80 13.60 -18.34
CA GLU A 103 -15.24 13.72 -18.65
C GLU A 103 -16.07 14.01 -17.38
N ILE A 104 -15.63 13.48 -16.24
CA ILE A 104 -16.32 13.58 -14.94
C ILE A 104 -15.87 14.81 -14.15
N VAL A 105 -14.55 15.02 -14.07
CA VAL A 105 -13.94 16.04 -13.20
C VAL A 105 -13.95 17.42 -13.87
N ALA A 106 -13.74 17.47 -15.18
CA ALA A 106 -13.66 18.69 -15.98
C ALA A 106 -14.61 18.62 -17.21
N PRO A 107 -15.94 18.53 -17.02
CA PRO A 107 -16.87 18.30 -18.12
C PRO A 107 -16.90 19.42 -19.17
N ARG A 108 -16.46 20.63 -18.79
CA ARG A 108 -16.38 21.79 -19.71
C ARG A 108 -15.07 21.86 -20.51
N MET A 109 -14.06 21.02 -20.21
CA MET A 109 -12.80 20.96 -20.96
C MET A 109 -13.08 20.48 -22.40
N PRO A 110 -12.61 21.19 -23.44
CA PRO A 110 -12.76 20.76 -24.83
C PRO A 110 -12.19 19.36 -25.05
N ARG A 111 -12.81 18.57 -25.94
CA ARG A 111 -12.32 17.20 -26.24
C ARG A 111 -10.88 17.22 -26.74
N ALA A 112 -10.51 18.21 -27.56
CA ALA A 112 -9.16 18.34 -28.09
C ALA A 112 -8.10 18.45 -26.96
N GLU A 113 -8.38 19.23 -25.90
CA GLU A 113 -7.48 19.35 -24.75
C GLU A 113 -7.40 18.06 -23.94
N ARG A 114 -8.52 17.34 -23.77
CA ARG A 114 -8.53 16.04 -23.09
C ARG A 114 -7.70 15.01 -23.84
N VAL A 115 -7.84 15.00 -25.18
CA VAL A 115 -7.09 14.10 -26.07
C VAL A 115 -5.61 14.44 -25.99
N ALA A 116 -5.21 15.69 -26.18
CA ALA A 116 -3.81 16.11 -26.12
C ALA A 116 -3.16 15.72 -24.77
N ARG A 117 -3.88 15.93 -23.66
CA ARG A 117 -3.40 15.55 -22.33
C ARG A 117 -3.25 14.04 -22.16
N ALA A 118 -4.16 13.25 -22.70
CA ALA A 118 -4.09 11.80 -22.63
C ALA A 118 -2.96 11.24 -23.51
N GLU A 119 -2.80 11.79 -24.72
CA GLU A 119 -1.72 11.42 -25.64
C GLU A 119 -0.34 11.73 -25.04
N GLU A 120 -0.17 12.89 -24.40
CA GLU A 120 1.05 13.24 -23.66
C GLU A 120 1.42 12.16 -22.63
N LEU A 121 0.45 11.72 -21.82
CA LEU A 121 0.68 10.69 -20.81
C LEU A 121 0.94 9.31 -21.43
N LEU A 122 0.22 8.95 -22.48
CA LEU A 122 0.41 7.69 -23.19
C LEU A 122 1.80 7.61 -23.83
N ASP A 123 2.27 8.71 -24.41
CA ASP A 123 3.64 8.80 -24.95
C ASP A 123 4.69 8.60 -23.86
N MET A 124 4.55 9.28 -22.71
CA MET A 124 5.46 9.14 -21.57
C MET A 124 5.60 7.71 -21.06
N VAL A 125 4.55 6.91 -21.16
CA VAL A 125 4.58 5.51 -20.72
C VAL A 125 4.87 4.52 -21.86
N GLY A 126 5.24 5.01 -23.05
CA GLY A 126 5.56 4.18 -24.22
C GLY A 126 4.34 3.49 -24.84
N LEU A 127 3.19 4.14 -24.81
CA LEU A 127 1.94 3.68 -25.43
C LEU A 127 1.51 4.53 -26.64
N ALA A 128 2.44 5.33 -27.20
CA ALA A 128 2.19 6.03 -28.45
C ALA A 128 1.85 5.01 -29.57
N GLY A 129 0.78 5.30 -30.34
CA GLY A 129 0.28 4.42 -31.40
C GLY A 129 -0.72 3.35 -30.92
N PHE A 130 -1.01 3.28 -29.61
CA PHE A 130 -2.00 2.34 -29.04
C PHE A 130 -3.30 3.03 -28.62
N GLU A 131 -3.49 4.31 -28.90
CA GLU A 131 -4.62 5.14 -28.47
C GLU A 131 -5.97 4.57 -28.91
N GLY A 132 -6.04 4.09 -30.16
CA GLY A 132 -7.24 3.51 -30.77
C GLY A 132 -7.51 2.06 -30.40
N LYS A 133 -6.55 1.38 -29.74
CA LYS A 133 -6.67 -0.02 -29.36
C LYS A 133 -7.63 -0.21 -28.21
N ARG A 134 -8.19 -1.42 -28.07
CA ARG A 134 -9.01 -1.84 -26.94
C ARG A 134 -8.15 -2.53 -25.88
N PRO A 135 -8.57 -2.56 -24.60
CA PRO A 135 -7.83 -3.24 -23.53
C PRO A 135 -7.47 -4.69 -23.84
N SER A 136 -8.35 -5.43 -24.50
CA SER A 136 -8.14 -6.83 -24.91
C SER A 136 -7.00 -7.03 -25.93
N GLU A 137 -6.60 -5.97 -26.65
CA GLU A 137 -5.51 -5.98 -27.63
C GLU A 137 -4.13 -5.68 -27.00
N LEU A 138 -4.07 -5.33 -25.70
CA LEU A 138 -2.86 -4.95 -24.99
C LEU A 138 -2.33 -6.07 -24.10
N SER A 139 -1.00 -6.10 -23.89
CA SER A 139 -0.39 -6.94 -22.84
C SER A 139 -0.81 -6.48 -21.43
N GLY A 140 -0.57 -7.31 -20.41
CA GLY A 140 -0.85 -6.97 -19.01
C GLY A 140 -0.14 -5.69 -18.58
N GLY A 141 1.16 -5.57 -18.90
CA GLY A 141 1.94 -4.37 -18.58
C GLY A 141 1.45 -3.12 -19.30
N MET A 142 1.07 -3.24 -20.58
CA MET A 142 0.49 -2.11 -21.34
C MET A 142 -0.84 -1.66 -20.74
N ARG A 143 -1.71 -2.58 -20.34
CA ARG A 143 -2.96 -2.23 -19.64
C ARG A 143 -2.69 -1.51 -18.32
N GLN A 144 -1.65 -1.94 -17.59
CA GLN A 144 -1.27 -1.31 -16.33
C GLN A 144 -0.77 0.13 -16.57
N ARG A 145 0.08 0.35 -17.58
CA ARG A 145 0.53 1.69 -18.00
C ARG A 145 -0.65 2.59 -18.36
N ALA A 146 -1.60 2.10 -19.15
CA ALA A 146 -2.81 2.85 -19.49
C ALA A 146 -3.67 3.18 -18.26
N SER A 147 -3.76 2.27 -17.29
CA SER A 147 -4.46 2.49 -16.01
C SER A 147 -3.80 3.58 -15.16
N LEU A 148 -2.47 3.66 -15.15
CA LEU A 148 -1.72 4.74 -14.50
C LEU A 148 -1.99 6.08 -15.17
N CYS A 149 -1.96 6.14 -16.53
CA CYS A 149 -2.32 7.35 -17.26
C CYS A 149 -3.74 7.83 -16.91
N ARG A 150 -4.70 6.91 -16.87
CA ARG A 150 -6.08 7.22 -16.46
C ARG A 150 -6.15 7.79 -15.04
N ALA A 151 -5.36 7.25 -14.10
CA ALA A 151 -5.34 7.75 -12.73
C ALA A 151 -4.71 9.14 -12.60
N LEU A 152 -3.82 9.53 -13.55
CA LEU A 152 -3.07 10.79 -13.53
C LEU A 152 -3.61 11.88 -14.46
N VAL A 153 -4.48 11.55 -15.44
CA VAL A 153 -4.88 12.46 -16.51
C VAL A 153 -5.51 13.76 -16.00
N HIS A 154 -6.22 13.71 -14.90
CA HIS A 154 -6.88 14.85 -14.27
C HIS A 154 -6.01 15.63 -13.27
N ARG A 155 -4.68 15.36 -13.23
CA ARG A 155 -3.69 15.99 -12.36
C ARG A 155 -4.09 15.94 -10.88
N PRO A 156 -4.24 14.74 -10.31
CA PRO A 156 -4.60 14.62 -8.90
C PRO A 156 -3.46 15.13 -8.01
N SER A 157 -3.79 15.75 -6.86
CA SER A 157 -2.81 16.04 -5.82
C SER A 157 -2.35 14.78 -5.08
N VAL A 158 -3.21 13.76 -5.02
CA VAL A 158 -2.93 12.46 -4.38
C VAL A 158 -3.18 11.32 -5.35
N LEU A 159 -2.17 10.48 -5.55
CA LEU A 159 -2.28 9.20 -6.25
C LEU A 159 -2.27 8.05 -5.24
N ILE A 160 -3.28 7.20 -5.27
CA ILE A 160 -3.35 5.97 -4.47
C ILE A 160 -3.14 4.78 -5.40
N MET A 161 -2.22 3.89 -5.05
CA MET A 161 -1.93 2.68 -5.81
C MET A 161 -2.04 1.46 -4.88
N ASP A 162 -2.92 0.53 -5.23
CA ASP A 162 -3.15 -0.70 -4.45
C ASP A 162 -2.58 -1.90 -5.22
N GLU A 163 -1.36 -2.34 -4.87
CA GLU A 163 -0.57 -3.42 -5.48
C GLU A 163 -0.47 -3.33 -7.02
N PRO A 164 -0.16 -2.16 -7.61
CA PRO A 164 -0.33 -1.92 -9.04
C PRO A 164 0.59 -2.76 -9.93
N PHE A 165 1.67 -3.31 -9.40
CA PHE A 165 2.68 -4.04 -10.18
C PHE A 165 2.71 -5.54 -9.87
N GLY A 166 1.84 -6.03 -8.97
CA GLY A 166 1.89 -7.40 -8.46
C GLY A 166 1.66 -8.51 -9.50
N ALA A 167 0.98 -8.19 -10.62
CA ALA A 167 0.65 -9.16 -11.68
C ALA A 167 1.67 -9.18 -12.84
N LEU A 168 2.80 -8.45 -12.72
CA LEU A 168 3.77 -8.29 -13.79
C LEU A 168 5.02 -9.16 -13.54
N ASP A 169 5.67 -9.57 -14.63
CA ASP A 169 7.00 -10.17 -14.57
C ASP A 169 8.04 -9.14 -14.06
N ASN A 170 9.20 -9.62 -13.64
CA ASN A 170 10.20 -8.78 -12.99
C ASN A 170 10.71 -7.64 -13.88
N PHE A 171 11.01 -7.91 -15.18
CA PHE A 171 11.54 -6.89 -16.08
C PHE A 171 10.51 -5.80 -16.37
N THR A 172 9.30 -6.19 -16.75
CA THR A 172 8.18 -5.25 -16.97
C THR A 172 7.88 -4.42 -15.72
N ARG A 173 8.04 -5.01 -14.53
CA ARG A 173 7.84 -4.32 -13.25
C ARG A 173 8.90 -3.26 -13.01
N GLU A 174 10.18 -3.58 -13.19
CA GLU A 174 11.29 -2.64 -13.03
C GLU A 174 11.21 -1.48 -14.02
N ASP A 175 10.84 -1.73 -15.28
CA ASP A 175 10.58 -0.69 -16.28
C ASP A 175 9.45 0.24 -15.86
N LEU A 176 8.39 -0.33 -15.26
CA LEU A 176 7.27 0.47 -14.76
C LEU A 176 7.62 1.29 -13.51
N TRP A 177 8.49 0.79 -12.65
CA TRP A 177 8.99 1.58 -11.52
C TRP A 177 9.77 2.79 -12.01
N GLN A 178 10.63 2.64 -13.02
CA GLN A 178 11.36 3.76 -13.61
C GLN A 178 10.37 4.76 -14.24
N THR A 179 9.42 4.26 -15.05
CA THR A 179 8.35 5.08 -15.63
C THR A 179 7.58 5.87 -14.56
N MET A 180 7.29 5.25 -13.42
CA MET A 180 6.57 5.91 -12.32
C MET A 180 7.37 7.03 -11.68
N ARG A 181 8.70 6.87 -11.56
CA ARG A 181 9.59 7.94 -11.09
C ARG A 181 9.62 9.11 -12.06
N ASP A 182 9.72 8.83 -13.37
CA ASP A 182 9.71 9.86 -14.41
C ASP A 182 8.38 10.63 -14.43
N LEU A 183 7.26 9.91 -14.28
CA LEU A 183 5.93 10.51 -14.16
C LEU A 183 5.84 11.41 -12.92
N ARG A 184 6.36 10.94 -11.76
CA ARG A 184 6.35 11.73 -10.53
C ARG A 184 7.18 13.01 -10.66
N ALA A 185 8.36 12.93 -11.26
CA ALA A 185 9.23 14.09 -11.48
C ALA A 185 8.54 15.18 -12.31
N ARG A 186 7.70 14.80 -13.27
CA ARG A 186 6.96 15.73 -14.15
C ARG A 186 5.65 16.21 -13.55
N GLU A 187 4.85 15.31 -12.99
CA GLU A 187 3.48 15.57 -12.55
C GLU A 187 3.38 16.03 -11.08
N ARG A 188 4.41 15.83 -10.27
CA ARG A 188 4.56 16.31 -8.87
C ARG A 188 3.36 16.00 -7.96
N PHE A 189 2.89 14.76 -7.95
CA PHE A 189 1.82 14.30 -7.05
C PHE A 189 2.37 13.67 -5.77
N THR A 190 1.57 13.68 -4.71
CA THR A 190 1.81 12.88 -3.51
C THR A 190 1.29 11.47 -3.74
N CYS A 191 2.03 10.44 -3.36
CA CYS A 191 1.65 9.07 -3.62
C CYS A 191 1.52 8.24 -2.34
N VAL A 192 0.49 7.40 -2.29
CA VAL A 192 0.39 6.28 -1.34
C VAL A 192 0.35 4.98 -2.13
N LEU A 193 1.43 4.20 -1.99
CA LEU A 193 1.58 2.90 -2.64
C LEU A 193 1.37 1.79 -1.62
N ILE A 194 0.40 0.93 -1.84
CA ILE A 194 0.31 -0.33 -1.12
C ILE A 194 1.07 -1.39 -1.90
N THR A 195 1.99 -2.07 -1.23
CA THR A 195 2.72 -3.18 -1.83
C THR A 195 3.12 -4.22 -0.79
N HIS A 196 3.43 -5.43 -1.24
CA HIS A 196 4.09 -6.46 -0.46
C HIS A 196 5.55 -6.66 -0.90
N ASP A 197 6.01 -5.95 -1.94
CA ASP A 197 7.38 -5.99 -2.44
C ASP A 197 8.21 -4.89 -1.76
N LEU A 198 9.22 -5.30 -0.98
CA LEU A 198 10.10 -4.38 -0.26
C LEU A 198 11.04 -3.62 -1.21
N ARG A 199 11.49 -4.27 -2.32
CA ARG A 199 12.33 -3.60 -3.33
C ARG A 199 11.57 -2.44 -3.96
N GLU A 200 10.30 -2.66 -4.31
CA GLU A 200 9.39 -1.64 -4.81
C GLU A 200 9.24 -0.48 -3.81
N SER A 201 9.01 -0.81 -2.54
CA SER A 201 8.81 0.20 -1.50
C SER A 201 10.04 1.08 -1.27
N VAL A 202 11.25 0.52 -1.34
CA VAL A 202 12.52 1.25 -1.19
C VAL A 202 12.86 2.02 -2.47
N PHE A 203 12.60 1.43 -3.65
CA PHE A 203 12.92 2.08 -4.92
C PHE A 203 12.02 3.29 -5.20
N LEU A 204 10.72 3.18 -4.97
CA LEU A 204 9.75 4.24 -5.27
C LEU A 204 9.55 5.20 -4.10
N GLY A 205 9.61 4.71 -2.86
CA GLY A 205 9.27 5.47 -1.67
C GLY A 205 10.32 6.50 -1.26
N ASP A 206 9.86 7.57 -0.67
CA ASP A 206 10.64 8.47 0.19
C ASP A 206 10.46 8.09 1.65
N GLN A 207 9.35 7.39 1.94
CA GLN A 207 8.97 6.91 3.25
C GLN A 207 8.32 5.53 3.10
N VAL A 208 8.70 4.57 3.94
CA VAL A 208 8.07 3.25 4.02
C VAL A 208 7.43 3.08 5.39
N VAL A 209 6.13 2.80 5.39
CA VAL A 209 5.33 2.56 6.60
C VAL A 209 5.02 1.09 6.71
N VAL A 210 5.45 0.46 7.80
CA VAL A 210 5.14 -0.93 8.11
C VAL A 210 3.92 -0.99 9.00
N LEU A 211 2.90 -1.70 8.56
CA LEU A 211 1.71 -1.98 9.35
C LEU A 211 1.88 -3.28 10.14
N SER A 212 1.38 -3.30 11.37
CA SER A 212 1.31 -4.51 12.19
C SER A 212 0.34 -5.55 11.61
N GLY A 213 0.31 -6.73 12.20
CA GLY A 213 -0.76 -7.71 11.99
C GLY A 213 -2.14 -7.13 12.36
N ARG A 214 -3.20 -7.86 11.97
CA ARG A 214 -4.59 -7.43 12.23
C ARG A 214 -5.00 -7.57 13.70
N PRO A 215 -5.63 -6.55 14.31
CA PRO A 215 -5.96 -5.23 13.73
C PRO A 215 -4.72 -4.35 13.56
N ALA A 216 -4.59 -3.73 12.37
CA ALA A 216 -3.38 -3.02 11.99
C ALA A 216 -3.24 -1.68 12.70
N ARG A 217 -1.99 -1.39 13.06
CA ARG A 217 -1.49 -0.10 13.54
C ARG A 217 -0.23 0.24 12.75
N THR A 218 0.17 1.47 12.75
CA THR A 218 1.51 1.86 12.29
C THR A 218 2.53 1.26 13.27
N GLN A 219 3.36 0.35 12.79
CA GLN A 219 4.37 -0.32 13.59
C GLN A 219 5.73 0.35 13.48
N TYR A 220 6.12 0.68 12.26
CA TYR A 220 7.42 1.27 11.98
C TYR A 220 7.33 2.22 10.78
N VAL A 221 8.13 3.26 10.81
CA VAL A 221 8.26 4.23 9.71
C VAL A 221 9.74 4.37 9.38
N LEU A 222 10.08 4.15 8.12
CA LEU A 222 11.43 4.31 7.58
C LEU A 222 11.44 5.47 6.59
N ASP A 223 12.26 6.49 6.82
CA ASP A 223 12.62 7.46 5.79
C ASP A 223 13.68 6.84 4.89
N VAL A 224 13.43 6.87 3.58
CA VAL A 224 14.33 6.28 2.57
C VAL A 224 15.41 7.29 2.22
N ASP A 225 16.60 7.10 2.79
CA ASP A 225 17.79 7.94 2.52
C ASP A 225 18.54 7.45 1.28
N LEU A 226 17.94 7.62 0.11
CA LEU A 226 18.51 7.33 -1.20
C LEU A 226 18.38 8.56 -2.12
N PRO A 227 19.28 8.74 -3.11
CA PRO A 227 19.18 9.83 -4.07
C PRO A 227 17.82 9.92 -4.75
N GLU A 228 17.36 11.14 -5.05
CA GLU A 228 16.13 11.33 -5.84
C GLU A 228 16.30 10.81 -7.26
N ASP A 229 17.48 10.99 -7.85
CA ASP A 229 17.82 10.48 -9.18
C ASP A 229 18.45 9.08 -9.03
N ARG A 230 17.62 8.06 -8.96
CA ARG A 230 18.04 6.66 -8.77
C ARG A 230 17.53 5.76 -9.89
N THR A 231 18.41 4.88 -10.35
CA THR A 231 18.11 3.79 -11.28
C THR A 231 17.92 2.49 -10.50
N ILE A 232 17.47 1.43 -11.19
CA ILE A 232 17.27 0.11 -10.58
C ILE A 232 18.55 -0.42 -9.90
N ASP A 233 19.72 -0.04 -10.38
CA ASP A 233 21.00 -0.47 -9.81
C ASP A 233 21.19 -0.06 -8.36
N ILE A 234 20.50 1.01 -7.89
CA ILE A 234 20.54 1.44 -6.49
C ILE A 234 20.10 0.33 -5.51
N LEU A 235 19.27 -0.60 -5.97
CA LEU A 235 18.78 -1.72 -5.15
C LEU A 235 19.87 -2.76 -4.84
N TYR A 236 20.99 -2.71 -5.54
CA TYR A 236 22.16 -3.55 -5.30
C TYR A 236 23.19 -2.87 -4.39
N ASP A 237 22.98 -1.60 -4.06
CA ASP A 237 23.86 -0.87 -3.14
C ASP A 237 23.63 -1.32 -1.69
N ARG A 238 24.71 -1.22 -0.89
CA ARG A 238 24.69 -1.60 0.52
C ARG A 238 23.59 -0.87 1.31
N ARG A 239 23.41 0.45 1.08
CA ARG A 239 22.38 1.25 1.79
C ARG A 239 20.96 0.71 1.54
N ALA A 240 20.63 0.43 0.28
CA ALA A 240 19.35 -0.16 -0.06
C ALA A 240 19.20 -1.58 0.54
N GLY A 241 20.28 -2.38 0.51
CA GLY A 241 20.34 -3.69 1.14
C GLY A 241 20.05 -3.63 2.63
N ASP A 242 20.66 -2.71 3.36
CA ASP A 242 20.46 -2.52 4.80
C ASP A 242 18.99 -2.11 5.12
N MET A 243 18.39 -1.22 4.31
CA MET A 243 16.97 -0.85 4.43
C MET A 243 16.04 -2.03 4.17
N LEU A 244 16.32 -2.85 3.15
CA LEU A 244 15.53 -4.04 2.83
C LEU A 244 15.58 -5.08 3.97
N HIS A 245 16.76 -5.29 4.58
CA HIS A 245 16.92 -6.14 5.74
C HIS A 245 16.11 -5.63 6.93
N LEU A 246 16.22 -4.35 7.23
CA LEU A 246 15.46 -3.71 8.32
C LEU A 246 13.95 -3.85 8.11
N LEU A 247 13.44 -3.55 6.93
CA LEU A 247 12.01 -3.69 6.62
C LEU A 247 11.54 -5.13 6.71
N ARG A 248 12.36 -6.10 6.26
CA ARG A 248 12.05 -7.52 6.39
C ARG A 248 11.91 -7.94 7.86
N ASP A 249 12.81 -7.48 8.72
CA ASP A 249 12.74 -7.78 10.16
C ASP A 249 11.50 -7.15 10.79
N GLN A 250 11.16 -5.89 10.43
CA GLN A 250 9.95 -5.25 10.91
C GLN A 250 8.67 -5.99 10.47
N ILE A 251 8.64 -6.55 9.27
CA ILE A 251 7.51 -7.38 8.81
C ILE A 251 7.44 -8.71 9.57
N ARG A 252 8.58 -9.34 9.90
CA ARG A 252 8.59 -10.55 10.74
C ARG A 252 8.00 -10.29 12.13
N ILE A 253 8.39 -9.17 12.73
CA ILE A 253 7.81 -8.70 14.02
C ILE A 253 6.29 -8.46 13.84
N ALA A 254 5.87 -7.79 12.75
CA ALA A 254 4.46 -7.54 12.44
C ALA A 254 3.64 -8.84 12.29
N GLN A 255 4.29 -9.94 11.91
CA GLN A 255 3.67 -11.28 11.79
C GLN A 255 3.65 -12.06 13.12
N GLY A 256 4.18 -11.49 14.22
CA GLY A 256 4.30 -12.19 15.50
C GLY A 256 5.36 -13.31 15.49
N ARG A 257 6.36 -13.19 14.62
CA ARG A 257 7.48 -14.14 14.53
C ARG A 257 8.68 -13.53 15.28
N ASP A 258 8.72 -13.76 16.58
CA ASP A 258 9.78 -13.27 17.49
C ASP A 258 11.04 -14.18 17.44
N ASP A 259 11.66 -14.35 16.26
CA ASP A 259 13.04 -14.81 16.22
C ASP A 259 13.95 -13.57 16.27
N PRO A 260 14.92 -13.51 17.21
CA PRO A 260 15.87 -12.41 17.23
C PRO A 260 16.64 -12.36 15.89
N PRO A 261 17.01 -11.16 15.40
CA PRO A 261 17.72 -11.02 14.14
C PRO A 261 19.04 -11.80 14.19
N ALA A 262 19.28 -12.64 13.20
CA ALA A 262 20.49 -13.46 13.09
C ALA A 262 21.78 -12.65 12.81
N HIS A 263 21.69 -11.32 12.77
CA HIS A 263 22.81 -10.41 12.50
C HIS A 263 22.82 -9.24 13.48
N THR A 264 23.61 -9.38 14.56
CA THR A 264 24.14 -8.24 15.31
C THR A 264 25.26 -7.57 14.52
N GLY A 265 24.88 -6.83 13.50
CA GLY A 265 25.79 -5.90 12.81
C GLY A 265 25.79 -4.58 13.59
N SER A 266 26.82 -4.35 14.39
CA SER A 266 27.00 -3.17 15.25
C SER A 266 27.46 -1.92 14.49
N ASP A 267 26.93 -1.67 13.28
CA ASP A 267 27.27 -0.47 12.51
C ASP A 267 26.04 0.07 11.76
N LEU A 268 24.91 0.24 12.46
CA LEU A 268 23.77 0.94 11.93
C LEU A 268 23.97 2.44 12.09
N LEU A 269 23.93 3.12 10.98
CA LEU A 269 24.05 4.54 10.68
C LEU A 269 23.85 5.47 11.89
N PRO A 270 24.81 6.38 12.20
CA PRO A 270 24.56 7.45 13.15
C PRO A 270 23.74 8.56 12.45
N GLY A 271 22.49 8.73 12.84
CA GLY A 271 21.76 9.95 12.48
C GLY A 271 20.27 9.88 12.18
N SER A 272 19.59 8.75 12.30
CA SER A 272 18.13 8.76 12.20
C SER A 272 17.54 8.77 13.61
N ALA A 273 16.99 9.92 14.02
CA ALA A 273 16.24 10.04 15.26
C ALA A 273 14.99 9.16 15.16
N ALA A 274 15.08 7.97 15.74
CA ALA A 274 13.92 7.14 16.01
C ALA A 274 13.02 7.91 16.99
N GLN A 275 11.97 8.55 16.48
CA GLN A 275 10.87 9.01 17.31
C GLN A 275 10.08 7.77 17.73
N GLY A 276 10.58 7.11 18.78
CA GLY A 276 9.86 6.07 19.47
C GLY A 276 8.60 6.65 20.10
N LEU A 277 7.45 6.30 19.58
CA LEU A 277 6.18 6.41 20.28
C LEU A 277 6.23 5.43 21.47
N THR A 278 6.60 5.98 22.63
CA THR A 278 6.53 5.28 23.92
C THR A 278 5.05 4.99 24.23
N THR A 279 4.69 3.74 24.20
CA THR A 279 3.43 3.25 24.79
C THR A 279 3.47 3.42 26.31
N PRO A 280 2.41 3.98 26.95
CA PRO A 280 2.32 3.99 28.43
C PRO A 280 2.13 2.57 28.92
N GLY A 281 2.95 2.21 29.93
CA GLY A 281 3.06 0.89 30.50
C GLY A 281 1.75 0.32 31.05
N ALA A 282 1.54 -0.95 30.79
CA ALA A 282 0.63 -1.79 31.55
C ALA A 282 1.36 -2.22 32.85
N ALA A 283 0.83 -1.80 33.97
CA ALA A 283 1.26 -2.21 35.30
C ALA A 283 1.13 -3.73 35.43
N ARG A 284 2.23 -4.39 35.75
CA ARG A 284 2.25 -5.79 36.22
C ARG A 284 2.04 -5.79 37.73
N ASP A 285 0.91 -6.30 38.16
CA ASP A 285 0.72 -6.73 39.55
C ASP A 285 1.40 -8.07 39.77
N ALA A 286 2.26 -8.09 40.81
CA ALA A 286 2.96 -9.24 41.28
C ALA A 286 2.17 -9.87 42.45
N GLY A 287 1.91 -11.16 42.42
CA GLY A 287 1.37 -11.95 43.51
C GLY A 287 1.52 -13.43 43.25
N GLY A 288 2.56 -14.05 43.74
CA GLY A 288 2.66 -15.49 43.93
C GLY A 288 2.31 -15.87 45.37
N PRO A 289 2.56 -17.09 45.91
CA PRO A 289 2.76 -18.40 45.27
C PRO A 289 1.89 -19.51 45.90
N GLY A 290 1.90 -20.74 45.39
CA GLY A 290 1.61 -21.93 46.21
C GLY A 290 0.85 -23.08 45.58
N GLY A 291 1.46 -24.24 45.47
CA GLY A 291 0.80 -25.51 45.58
C GLY A 291 0.78 -26.46 44.39
N ALA A 292 1.76 -27.30 44.23
CA ALA A 292 1.63 -28.63 43.63
C ALA A 292 1.36 -29.65 44.76
N PRO A 293 1.13 -30.97 44.55
CA PRO A 293 1.00 -31.80 43.35
C PRO A 293 -0.19 -32.80 43.40
N ASP A 294 -0.50 -33.50 42.35
CA ASP A 294 -0.58 -34.98 42.30
C ASP A 294 -1.23 -35.49 40.98
N GLY A 295 -0.59 -36.41 40.33
CA GLY A 295 -1.14 -37.21 39.22
C GLY A 295 -1.71 -38.55 39.76
N PRO A 296 -1.82 -39.65 38.98
CA PRO A 296 -2.23 -39.85 37.59
C PRO A 296 -3.34 -40.93 37.42
N ALA A 297 -3.98 -41.09 36.26
CA ALA A 297 -4.53 -42.39 35.78
C ALA A 297 -5.17 -42.26 34.38
N ARG A 298 -4.61 -42.83 33.41
CA ARG A 298 -4.77 -44.07 32.60
C ARG A 298 -6.20 -44.53 32.24
N LYS A 299 -6.27 -44.92 30.94
CA LYS A 299 -7.16 -45.89 30.26
C LYS A 299 -8.35 -45.27 29.52
N THR A 300 -8.74 -45.59 28.31
CA THR A 300 -8.56 -46.67 27.32
C THR A 300 -9.43 -46.30 26.13
N ALA A 301 -9.01 -46.62 24.93
CA ALA A 301 -9.88 -46.74 23.74
C ALA A 301 -10.69 -48.03 23.86
N PRO A 302 -11.78 -48.28 23.06
CA PRO A 302 -11.61 -48.85 21.74
C PRO A 302 -12.65 -48.46 20.67
N ASP A 303 -12.23 -48.63 19.43
CA ASP A 303 -12.83 -49.33 18.27
C ASP A 303 -14.33 -49.25 17.92
N GLY A 304 -14.51 -49.19 16.62
CA GLY A 304 -15.72 -49.61 15.90
C GLY A 304 -16.06 -48.70 14.74
N ALA A 305 -15.49 -48.81 13.57
CA ALA A 305 -15.85 -49.64 12.41
C ALA A 305 -17.31 -49.46 11.89
N THR A 306 -17.38 -49.07 10.66
CA THR A 306 -18.08 -49.60 9.46
C THR A 306 -19.01 -48.63 8.72
N ARG A 307 -18.67 -48.42 7.47
CA ARG A 307 -19.38 -48.68 6.20
C ARG A 307 -20.75 -48.08 5.89
N GLY A 308 -20.81 -47.56 4.68
CA GLY A 308 -21.97 -47.57 3.78
C GLY A 308 -22.12 -46.21 3.06
N ALA A 309 -21.69 -46.00 1.88
CA ALA A 309 -22.14 -46.39 0.56
C ALA A 309 -23.39 -45.63 0.08
N ALA A 310 -23.17 -44.90 -1.01
CA ALA A 310 -24.04 -44.70 -2.19
C ALA A 310 -25.32 -43.84 -2.04
N ARG A 311 -25.34 -42.68 -2.63
CA ARG A 311 -25.94 -42.34 -3.95
C ARG A 311 -25.54 -40.94 -4.35
#